data_36b66aeb9b922ec964271f526552b2bc
#
_entry.id   36b66aeb9b922ec964271f526552b2bc
#
_cell.length_a   1.000
_cell.length_b   1.000
_cell.length_c   1.000
_cell.angle_alpha   90.00
_cell.angle_beta   90.00
_cell.angle_gamma   90.00
#
_symmetry.space_group_name_H-M   'P 1'
#
loop_
_entity.id
_entity.type
_entity.pdbx_description
1 polymer ?
#
loop_
_entity_poly.entity_id
_entity_poly.type
_entity_poly.pdbx_seq_one_letter_code
_entity_poly.pdbx_strand_id
1 'polypeptide(L)'
;MSELKFHWFLPTNGGDGRQVVGGGHGTPAGSAGRPASVAYLGQIARSAEQLGFCAALTPTGAWCEDAWISTAMLASVSERLKFLVAFRPGLTSPFLAAQMAGTFQNLSGGRLLLNVVTGGESHEQRMYGDFLDKDGRYERCGEFLHIVRELWTGRSVTFEGRHLALADAVLAQLPDSAPEIYFGGSSPAALEVAARHVDVYLTWGEPPAAVAAKVRRVRDLADAQGRTLAFGLRVHTIARDTADEAWAEAGRLLAGISEEQIRHVQAGLRRSESEGQRRMLALNGGTKDGLEVYPNLWAGVGLVRGGAGTALVGSHTQIADLIEEYASAGISEFVLSGYPHLEEAYRFGEGVLPELHRRGLWRHPAPGRTPVAAVPFGAAAQKETT
;
A
#
# COMPACT_ATOMS: atom_id res chain seq x y z
N MET A 1 16.89 7.28 14.30
CA MET A 1 15.70 6.74 13.62
C MET A 1 16.19 5.75 12.56
N SER A 2 15.48 4.64 12.37
CA SER A 2 15.78 3.72 11.26
C SER A 2 15.52 4.44 9.93
N GLU A 3 16.26 4.07 8.88
CA GLU A 3 16.07 4.58 7.52
C GLU A 3 14.65 4.27 7.04
N LEU A 4 13.96 5.26 6.46
CA LEU A 4 12.60 5.13 5.96
C LEU A 4 12.58 4.39 4.62
N LYS A 5 11.57 3.53 4.42
CA LYS A 5 11.34 2.84 3.16
C LYS A 5 10.11 3.40 2.45
N PHE A 6 10.21 3.56 1.14
CA PHE A 6 9.12 4.03 0.30
C PHE A 6 8.76 3.00 -0.74
N HIS A 7 7.48 2.75 -0.89
CA HIS A 7 6.89 1.83 -1.87
C HIS A 7 5.93 2.61 -2.75
N TRP A 8 5.84 2.23 -4.00
CA TRP A 8 4.87 2.81 -4.92
C TRP A 8 3.66 1.90 -5.12
N PHE A 9 2.72 2.28 -5.97
CA PHE A 9 1.51 1.52 -6.25
C PHE A 9 1.38 1.25 -7.76
N LEU A 10 0.93 0.04 -8.12
CA LEU A 10 0.63 -0.36 -9.48
C LEU A 10 -0.88 -0.33 -9.73
N PRO A 11 -1.39 0.54 -10.64
CA PRO A 11 -2.82 0.67 -10.91
C PRO A 11 -3.32 -0.45 -11.84
N THR A 12 -3.39 -1.67 -11.35
CA THR A 12 -3.83 -2.85 -12.11
C THR A 12 -5.33 -2.86 -12.41
N ASN A 13 -6.07 -1.88 -11.94
CA ASN A 13 -7.46 -1.63 -12.32
C ASN A 13 -7.61 -0.89 -13.67
N GLY A 14 -6.52 -0.39 -14.25
CA GLY A 14 -6.57 0.46 -15.43
C GLY A 14 -7.16 1.85 -15.17
N GLY A 15 -7.36 2.61 -16.25
CA GLY A 15 -7.95 3.94 -16.17
C GLY A 15 -7.05 5.01 -15.53
N ASP A 16 -5.74 4.75 -15.40
CA ASP A 16 -4.82 5.71 -14.80
C ASP A 16 -4.73 7.00 -15.60
N GLY A 17 -4.88 8.13 -14.94
CA GLY A 17 -4.92 9.44 -15.57
C GLY A 17 -5.01 10.58 -14.55
N ARG A 18 -5.30 11.76 -15.07
CA ARG A 18 -5.37 13.00 -14.31
C ARG A 18 -6.69 13.20 -13.53
N GLN A 19 -7.37 12.14 -13.16
CA GLN A 19 -8.61 12.16 -12.39
C GLN A 19 -8.52 11.13 -11.27
N VAL A 20 -9.12 11.42 -10.12
CA VAL A 20 -9.36 10.40 -9.12
C VAL A 20 -10.47 9.51 -9.67
N VAL A 21 -10.07 8.45 -10.34
CA VAL A 21 -11.01 7.45 -10.86
C VAL A 21 -11.04 6.30 -9.89
N GLY A 22 -12.15 5.61 -9.82
CA GLY A 22 -12.35 4.41 -9.02
C GLY A 22 -11.13 3.47 -9.05
N GLY A 23 -11.16 2.37 -8.45
CA GLY A 23 -10.00 1.48 -8.31
C GLY A 23 -9.63 1.35 -6.86
N GLY A 24 -10.60 1.08 -6.09
CA GLY A 24 -10.56 0.67 -4.70
C GLY A 24 -11.81 -0.15 -4.45
N HIS A 25 -11.91 -0.74 -3.29
CA HIS A 25 -13.10 -1.50 -2.89
C HIS A 25 -14.38 -0.68 -3.14
N GLY A 26 -15.36 -1.30 -3.77
CA GLY A 26 -16.69 -0.70 -3.97
C GLY A 26 -16.81 0.36 -5.06
N THR A 27 -15.81 0.53 -5.93
CA THR A 27 -15.87 1.50 -7.03
C THR A 27 -15.70 0.81 -8.39
N PRO A 28 -16.45 1.23 -9.44
CA PRO A 28 -16.27 0.69 -10.78
C PRO A 28 -14.86 0.96 -11.32
N ALA A 29 -14.35 0.04 -12.13
CA ALA A 29 -13.13 0.28 -12.89
C ALA A 29 -13.33 1.49 -13.82
N GLY A 30 -12.34 2.40 -13.87
CA GLY A 30 -12.38 3.53 -14.80
C GLY A 30 -12.20 3.06 -16.24
N SER A 31 -13.09 3.48 -17.12
CA SER A 31 -13.00 3.18 -18.57
C SER A 31 -12.16 4.19 -19.35
N ALA A 32 -11.84 5.34 -18.78
CA ALA A 32 -11.05 6.40 -19.38
C ALA A 32 -9.65 6.44 -18.75
N GLY A 33 -8.62 6.64 -19.57
CA GLY A 33 -7.23 6.70 -19.13
C GLY A 33 -6.37 5.55 -19.65
N ARG A 34 -5.19 5.40 -19.07
CA ARG A 34 -4.20 4.40 -19.50
C ARG A 34 -4.61 3.00 -19.03
N PRO A 35 -4.60 1.98 -19.90
CA PRO A 35 -4.98 0.63 -19.53
C PRO A 35 -3.93 -0.04 -18.64
N ALA A 36 -4.34 -1.02 -17.84
CA ALA A 36 -3.45 -1.90 -17.08
C ALA A 36 -2.75 -2.90 -18.01
N SER A 37 -1.81 -2.42 -18.81
CA SER A 37 -0.99 -3.27 -19.69
C SER A 37 0.40 -3.51 -19.09
N VAL A 38 1.03 -4.64 -19.44
CA VAL A 38 2.43 -4.90 -19.03
C VAL A 38 3.36 -3.78 -19.46
N ALA A 39 3.12 -3.18 -20.65
CA ALA A 39 3.91 -2.05 -21.15
C ALA A 39 3.80 -0.84 -20.20
N TYR A 40 2.59 -0.43 -19.82
CA TYR A 40 2.37 0.73 -18.96
C TYR A 40 2.78 0.46 -17.50
N LEU A 41 2.33 -0.64 -16.92
CA LEU A 41 2.71 -1.03 -15.56
C LEU A 41 4.23 -1.23 -15.44
N GLY A 42 4.87 -1.74 -16.49
CA GLY A 42 6.34 -1.86 -16.58
C GLY A 42 7.05 -0.50 -16.61
N GLN A 43 6.46 0.53 -17.20
CA GLN A 43 7.00 1.90 -17.10
C GLN A 43 6.98 2.38 -15.65
N ILE A 44 5.87 2.21 -14.95
CA ILE A 44 5.75 2.58 -13.53
C ILE A 44 6.76 1.79 -12.68
N ALA A 45 6.87 0.47 -12.87
CA ALA A 45 7.80 -0.35 -12.11
C ALA A 45 9.26 0.07 -12.30
N ARG A 46 9.69 0.31 -13.54
CA ARG A 46 11.05 0.79 -13.83
C ARG A 46 11.31 2.19 -13.26
N SER A 47 10.34 3.09 -13.39
CA SER A 47 10.45 4.44 -12.84
C SER A 47 10.54 4.42 -11.32
N ALA A 48 9.68 3.63 -10.65
CA ALA A 48 9.74 3.45 -9.20
C ALA A 48 11.12 2.92 -8.76
N GLU A 49 11.65 1.89 -9.44
CA GLU A 49 12.98 1.37 -9.17
C GLU A 49 14.09 2.42 -9.35
N GLN A 50 14.02 3.17 -10.43
CA GLN A 50 15.02 4.20 -10.75
C GLN A 50 14.99 5.35 -9.74
N LEU A 51 13.83 5.73 -9.27
CA LEU A 51 13.64 6.80 -8.29
C LEU A 51 13.98 6.38 -6.86
N GLY A 52 14.16 5.07 -6.61
CA GLY A 52 14.57 4.55 -5.31
C GLY A 52 13.41 4.09 -4.41
N PHE A 53 12.25 3.79 -4.97
CA PHE A 53 11.23 3.04 -4.24
C PHE A 53 11.68 1.59 -4.04
N CYS A 54 11.45 1.05 -2.84
CA CYS A 54 11.87 -0.30 -2.47
C CYS A 54 10.98 -1.38 -3.07
N ALA A 55 9.67 -1.09 -3.17
CA ALA A 55 8.69 -2.03 -3.72
C ALA A 55 7.52 -1.31 -4.40
N ALA A 56 6.70 -2.08 -5.11
CA ALA A 56 5.44 -1.63 -5.66
C ALA A 56 4.28 -2.51 -5.14
N LEU A 57 3.29 -1.88 -4.50
CA LEU A 57 2.06 -2.54 -4.08
C LEU A 57 1.18 -2.83 -5.28
N THR A 58 0.82 -4.11 -5.45
CA THR A 58 -0.16 -4.57 -6.43
C THR A 58 -1.44 -4.97 -5.70
N PRO A 59 -2.57 -4.29 -5.96
CA PRO A 59 -3.82 -4.53 -5.26
C PRO A 59 -4.45 -5.88 -5.64
N THR A 60 -5.41 -6.35 -4.83
CA THR A 60 -6.26 -7.51 -5.11
C THR A 60 -7.72 -7.17 -4.95
N GLY A 61 -8.54 -7.67 -5.86
CA GLY A 61 -9.99 -7.48 -5.85
C GLY A 61 -10.61 -7.84 -7.20
N ALA A 62 -11.93 -8.04 -7.22
CA ALA A 62 -12.67 -8.30 -8.44
C ALA A 62 -12.69 -7.12 -9.43
N TRP A 63 -12.16 -5.99 -9.03
CA TRP A 63 -12.11 -4.72 -9.77
C TRP A 63 -10.76 -4.44 -10.44
N CYS A 64 -9.78 -5.35 -10.33
CA CYS A 64 -8.43 -5.18 -10.90
C CYS A 64 -7.91 -6.52 -11.43
N GLU A 65 -6.84 -6.47 -12.21
CA GLU A 65 -6.12 -7.66 -12.65
C GLU A 65 -5.53 -8.43 -11.47
N ASP A 66 -5.36 -9.74 -11.62
CA ASP A 66 -4.78 -10.60 -10.58
C ASP A 66 -3.37 -10.16 -10.20
N ALA A 67 -3.13 -10.03 -8.89
CA ALA A 67 -1.88 -9.48 -8.39
C ALA A 67 -0.68 -10.43 -8.59
N TRP A 68 -0.87 -11.73 -8.46
CA TRP A 68 0.21 -12.71 -8.65
C TRP A 68 0.66 -12.77 -10.10
N ILE A 69 -0.29 -12.87 -11.02
CA ILE A 69 0.00 -12.96 -12.45
C ILE A 69 0.61 -11.66 -12.94
N SER A 70 0.01 -10.52 -12.61
CA SER A 70 0.52 -9.21 -13.02
C SER A 70 1.96 -8.98 -12.55
N THR A 71 2.27 -9.28 -11.29
CA THR A 71 3.61 -9.08 -10.75
C THR A 71 4.63 -10.08 -11.26
N ALA A 72 4.25 -11.33 -11.50
CA ALA A 72 5.14 -12.32 -12.11
C ALA A 72 5.59 -11.86 -13.52
N MET A 73 4.68 -11.27 -14.31
CA MET A 73 5.02 -10.67 -15.60
C MET A 73 5.94 -9.44 -15.46
N LEU A 74 5.72 -8.62 -14.44
CA LEU A 74 6.49 -7.39 -14.20
C LEU A 74 7.86 -7.66 -13.56
N ALA A 75 8.05 -8.79 -12.90
CA ALA A 75 9.33 -9.16 -12.31
C ALA A 75 10.47 -9.28 -13.35
N SER A 76 10.13 -9.55 -14.62
CA SER A 76 11.09 -9.60 -15.72
C SER A 76 11.49 -8.23 -16.29
N VAL A 77 10.77 -7.16 -15.94
CA VAL A 77 11.01 -5.81 -16.50
C VAL A 77 11.70 -4.86 -15.53
N SER A 78 12.02 -5.34 -14.33
CA SER A 78 12.78 -4.62 -13.29
C SER A 78 13.85 -5.56 -12.69
N GLU A 79 14.87 -5.01 -12.04
CA GLU A 79 16.00 -5.77 -11.52
C GLU A 79 16.00 -5.90 -9.99
N ARG A 80 15.62 -4.84 -9.29
CA ARG A 80 15.72 -4.72 -7.82
C ARG A 80 14.38 -4.45 -7.14
N LEU A 81 13.43 -3.84 -7.86
CA LEU A 81 12.14 -3.50 -7.29
C LEU A 81 11.47 -4.75 -6.74
N LYS A 82 11.10 -4.72 -5.47
CA LYS A 82 10.27 -5.75 -4.86
C LYS A 82 8.80 -5.53 -5.23
N PHE A 83 8.02 -6.59 -5.15
CA PHE A 83 6.58 -6.56 -5.41
C PHE A 83 5.82 -6.92 -4.14
N LEU A 84 5.03 -5.96 -3.64
CA LEU A 84 4.15 -6.17 -2.50
C LEU A 84 2.80 -6.69 -3.03
N VAL A 85 2.70 -8.01 -3.15
CA VAL A 85 1.58 -8.71 -3.78
C VAL A 85 0.44 -8.85 -2.80
N ALA A 86 -0.69 -8.19 -3.08
CA ALA A 86 -1.89 -8.36 -2.28
C ALA A 86 -2.60 -9.66 -2.65
N PHE A 87 -3.02 -10.42 -1.63
CA PHE A 87 -3.79 -11.64 -1.82
C PHE A 87 -4.73 -11.90 -0.63
N ARG A 88 -5.68 -12.82 -0.84
CA ARG A 88 -6.69 -13.16 0.19
C ARG A 88 -6.48 -14.60 0.69
N PRO A 89 -6.15 -14.79 1.97
CA PRO A 89 -6.12 -16.11 2.58
C PRO A 89 -7.47 -16.82 2.46
N GLY A 90 -7.43 -18.09 2.03
CA GLY A 90 -8.63 -18.92 1.86
C GLY A 90 -9.24 -18.93 0.46
N LEU A 91 -8.81 -18.07 -0.48
CA LEU A 91 -9.12 -18.22 -1.90
C LEU A 91 -8.12 -19.17 -2.60
N THR A 92 -6.97 -19.37 -1.98
CA THR A 92 -5.94 -20.33 -2.37
C THR A 92 -5.60 -21.16 -1.14
N SER A 93 -5.26 -22.45 -1.29
CA SER A 93 -4.81 -23.24 -0.15
C SER A 93 -3.50 -22.71 0.44
N PRO A 94 -3.23 -22.85 1.74
CA PRO A 94 -1.99 -22.36 2.34
C PRO A 94 -0.75 -23.06 1.75
N PHE A 95 -0.84 -24.33 1.39
CA PHE A 95 0.25 -25.05 0.72
C PHE A 95 0.58 -24.46 -0.65
N LEU A 96 -0.44 -24.23 -1.50
CA LEU A 96 -0.23 -23.65 -2.82
C LEU A 96 0.30 -22.20 -2.70
N ALA A 97 -0.22 -21.41 -1.77
CA ALA A 97 0.28 -20.05 -1.54
C ALA A 97 1.75 -20.03 -1.07
N ALA A 98 2.12 -20.93 -0.16
CA ALA A 98 3.52 -21.09 0.29
C ALA A 98 4.45 -21.51 -0.86
N GLN A 99 3.98 -22.41 -1.73
CA GLN A 99 4.71 -22.85 -2.94
C GLN A 99 4.86 -21.71 -3.96
N MET A 100 3.78 -20.98 -4.26
CA MET A 100 3.81 -19.82 -5.17
C MET A 100 4.78 -18.75 -4.66
N ALA A 101 4.73 -18.45 -3.37
CA ALA A 101 5.62 -17.49 -2.74
C ALA A 101 7.08 -17.92 -2.79
N GLY A 102 7.38 -19.18 -2.50
CA GLY A 102 8.72 -19.76 -2.64
C GLY A 102 9.22 -19.70 -4.09
N THR A 103 8.38 -20.05 -5.05
CA THR A 103 8.71 -19.96 -6.47
C THR A 103 9.04 -18.52 -6.89
N PHE A 104 8.18 -17.56 -6.49
CA PHE A 104 8.41 -16.15 -6.82
C PHE A 104 9.72 -15.64 -6.20
N GLN A 105 9.98 -15.94 -4.91
CA GLN A 105 11.22 -15.57 -4.22
C GLN A 105 12.45 -16.09 -4.98
N ASN A 106 12.49 -17.40 -5.26
CA ASN A 106 13.64 -18.03 -5.88
C ASN A 106 13.90 -17.52 -7.31
N LEU A 107 12.85 -17.42 -8.13
CA LEU A 107 12.98 -16.97 -9.52
C LEU A 107 13.22 -15.45 -9.66
N SER A 108 12.82 -14.65 -8.68
CA SER A 108 13.02 -13.20 -8.70
C SER A 108 14.25 -12.72 -7.93
N GLY A 109 14.98 -13.60 -7.24
CA GLY A 109 16.09 -13.20 -6.37
C GLY A 109 15.64 -12.45 -5.12
N GLY A 110 14.57 -12.93 -4.45
CA GLY A 110 14.12 -12.37 -3.16
C GLY A 110 13.24 -11.12 -3.25
N ARG A 111 12.51 -10.93 -4.36
CA ARG A 111 11.74 -9.69 -4.60
C ARG A 111 10.25 -9.78 -4.30
N LEU A 112 9.78 -10.80 -3.59
CA LEU A 112 8.40 -10.89 -3.13
C LEU A 112 8.24 -10.30 -1.73
N LEU A 113 7.20 -9.52 -1.55
CA LEU A 113 6.59 -9.14 -0.28
C LEU A 113 5.11 -9.52 -0.36
N LEU A 114 4.51 -9.97 0.73
CA LEU A 114 3.11 -10.40 0.75
C LEU A 114 2.25 -9.39 1.49
N ASN A 115 1.21 -8.87 0.84
CA ASN A 115 0.20 -8.03 1.49
C ASN A 115 -1.08 -8.83 1.72
N VAL A 116 -1.31 -9.24 2.93
CA VAL A 116 -2.47 -10.07 3.30
C VAL A 116 -3.71 -9.19 3.48
N VAL A 117 -4.77 -9.51 2.74
CA VAL A 117 -6.05 -8.79 2.74
C VAL A 117 -7.18 -9.75 3.04
N THR A 118 -7.80 -9.64 4.20
CA THR A 118 -8.95 -10.51 4.55
C THR A 118 -10.24 -10.14 3.82
N GLY A 119 -10.32 -8.92 3.27
CA GLY A 119 -11.49 -8.39 2.58
C GLY A 119 -12.54 -7.79 3.52
N GLY A 120 -12.98 -6.57 3.22
CA GLY A 120 -14.00 -5.83 3.99
C GLY A 120 -15.38 -5.81 3.34
N GLU A 121 -15.50 -6.36 2.13
CA GLU A 121 -16.70 -6.29 1.31
C GLU A 121 -17.31 -7.69 1.15
N SER A 122 -18.30 -8.04 1.98
CA SER A 122 -18.91 -9.37 1.95
C SER A 122 -19.53 -9.75 0.60
N HIS A 123 -20.03 -8.76 -0.16
CA HIS A 123 -20.52 -9.02 -1.52
C HIS A 123 -19.40 -9.53 -2.42
N GLU A 124 -18.24 -8.87 -2.39
CA GLU A 124 -17.07 -9.25 -3.19
C GLU A 124 -16.52 -10.63 -2.76
N GLN A 125 -16.51 -10.93 -1.44
CA GLN A 125 -16.09 -12.25 -0.95
C GLN A 125 -16.97 -13.37 -1.52
N ARG A 126 -18.28 -13.16 -1.57
CA ARG A 126 -19.22 -14.13 -2.15
C ARG A 126 -19.02 -14.36 -3.65
N MET A 127 -18.54 -13.34 -4.40
CA MET A 127 -18.15 -13.52 -5.81
C MET A 127 -16.99 -14.51 -5.97
N TYR A 128 -16.09 -14.56 -4.98
CA TYR A 128 -15.00 -15.53 -4.93
C TYR A 128 -15.37 -16.87 -4.28
N GLY A 129 -16.66 -17.08 -3.92
CA GLY A 129 -17.11 -18.30 -3.23
C GLY A 129 -16.81 -18.33 -1.74
N ASP A 130 -16.42 -17.22 -1.13
CA ASP A 130 -16.17 -17.10 0.30
C ASP A 130 -17.41 -16.56 1.04
N PHE A 131 -18.02 -17.42 1.84
CA PHE A 131 -19.23 -17.14 2.60
C PHE A 131 -18.99 -16.98 4.10
N LEU A 132 -17.74 -17.02 4.56
CA LEU A 132 -17.43 -16.75 5.95
C LEU A 132 -17.78 -15.30 6.32
N ASP A 133 -18.24 -15.13 7.55
CA ASP A 133 -18.34 -13.80 8.14
C ASP A 133 -16.96 -13.20 8.39
N LYS A 134 -16.94 -11.94 8.81
CA LYS A 134 -15.70 -11.19 9.02
C LYS A 134 -14.79 -11.87 10.03
N ASP A 135 -15.32 -12.32 11.16
CA ASP A 135 -14.52 -12.89 12.24
C ASP A 135 -13.97 -14.26 11.83
N GLY A 136 -14.78 -15.11 11.17
CA GLY A 136 -14.32 -16.36 10.58
C GLY A 136 -13.22 -16.18 9.53
N ARG A 137 -13.27 -15.10 8.73
CA ARG A 137 -12.19 -14.78 7.80
C ARG A 137 -10.88 -14.42 8.51
N TYR A 138 -10.92 -13.73 9.66
CA TYR A 138 -9.72 -13.46 10.47
C TYR A 138 -9.20 -14.71 11.16
N GLU A 139 -10.07 -15.55 11.71
CA GLU A 139 -9.67 -16.86 12.27
C GLU A 139 -8.96 -17.71 11.22
N ARG A 140 -9.56 -17.89 10.05
CA ARG A 140 -8.95 -18.61 8.92
C ARG A 140 -7.63 -17.96 8.48
N CYS A 141 -7.53 -16.64 8.47
CA CYS A 141 -6.30 -15.93 8.15
C CYS A 141 -5.18 -16.28 9.14
N GLY A 142 -5.47 -16.36 10.42
CA GLY A 142 -4.50 -16.78 11.44
C GLY A 142 -3.99 -18.20 11.22
N GLU A 143 -4.89 -19.16 10.99
CA GLU A 143 -4.51 -20.54 10.65
C GLU A 143 -3.67 -20.61 9.38
N PHE A 144 -4.07 -19.87 8.35
CA PHE A 144 -3.38 -19.80 7.06
C PHE A 144 -1.94 -19.31 7.22
N LEU A 145 -1.75 -18.20 7.91
CA LEU A 145 -0.43 -17.61 8.10
C LEU A 145 0.48 -18.48 8.97
N HIS A 146 -0.09 -19.15 9.98
CA HIS A 146 0.63 -20.14 10.76
C HIS A 146 1.15 -21.28 9.87
N ILE A 147 0.28 -21.89 9.08
CA ILE A 147 0.64 -22.99 8.17
C ILE A 147 1.71 -22.56 7.17
N VAL A 148 1.54 -21.41 6.53
CA VAL A 148 2.50 -20.88 5.54
C VAL A 148 3.88 -20.69 6.15
N ARG A 149 3.97 -20.11 7.35
CA ARG A 149 5.25 -19.94 8.06
C ARG A 149 5.90 -21.27 8.43
N GLU A 150 5.12 -22.25 8.91
CA GLU A 150 5.63 -23.57 9.21
C GLU A 150 6.15 -24.30 7.96
N LEU A 151 5.44 -24.22 6.83
CA LEU A 151 5.87 -24.80 5.57
C LEU A 151 7.22 -24.24 5.09
N TRP A 152 7.47 -22.93 5.28
CA TRP A 152 8.75 -22.32 4.90
C TRP A 152 9.93 -22.72 5.79
N THR A 153 9.68 -23.41 6.92
CA THR A 153 10.77 -24.01 7.70
C THR A 153 11.35 -25.30 7.09
N GLY A 154 10.68 -25.86 6.08
CA GLY A 154 11.06 -27.14 5.46
C GLY A 154 10.65 -28.37 6.24
N ARG A 155 9.99 -28.22 7.39
CA ARG A 155 9.49 -29.36 8.16
C ARG A 155 8.18 -29.87 7.57
N SER A 156 7.88 -31.16 7.83
CA SER A 156 6.55 -31.70 7.55
C SER A 156 5.51 -31.03 8.45
N VAL A 157 4.42 -30.56 7.86
CA VAL A 157 3.32 -29.87 8.54
C VAL A 157 2.05 -30.70 8.46
N THR A 158 1.59 -31.16 9.60
CA THR A 158 0.24 -31.67 9.81
C THR A 158 -0.49 -30.70 10.71
N PHE A 159 -1.63 -30.20 10.26
CA PHE A 159 -2.41 -29.19 10.94
C PHE A 159 -3.91 -29.51 10.84
N GLU A 160 -4.63 -29.41 11.95
CA GLU A 160 -6.06 -29.56 12.02
C GLU A 160 -6.63 -28.37 12.81
N GLY A 161 -7.20 -27.41 12.09
CA GLY A 161 -7.82 -26.21 12.63
C GLY A 161 -9.33 -26.19 12.44
N ARG A 162 -9.93 -25.06 12.71
CA ARG A 162 -11.38 -24.86 12.51
C ARG A 162 -11.74 -24.70 11.05
N HIS A 163 -10.87 -24.07 10.27
CA HIS A 163 -11.11 -23.68 8.89
C HIS A 163 -10.19 -24.40 7.89
N LEU A 164 -9.03 -24.85 8.31
CA LEU A 164 -8.02 -25.43 7.46
C LEU A 164 -7.46 -26.73 8.05
N ALA A 165 -7.14 -27.68 7.20
CA ALA A 165 -6.46 -28.92 7.59
C ALA A 165 -5.43 -29.29 6.53
N LEU A 166 -4.26 -29.80 6.98
CA LEU A 166 -3.20 -30.36 6.14
C LEU A 166 -2.66 -31.64 6.79
N ALA A 167 -2.25 -32.58 5.97
CA ALA A 167 -1.59 -33.81 6.43
C ALA A 167 -0.26 -33.99 5.71
N ASP A 168 0.84 -34.17 6.48
CA ASP A 168 2.18 -34.49 6.03
C ASP A 168 2.72 -33.61 4.90
N ALA A 169 2.35 -32.31 4.92
CA ALA A 169 2.67 -31.36 3.87
C ALA A 169 4.12 -30.89 3.96
N VAL A 170 4.89 -31.04 2.88
CA VAL A 170 6.30 -30.62 2.79
C VAL A 170 6.53 -29.88 1.49
N LEU A 171 7.16 -28.69 1.55
CA LEU A 171 7.60 -27.98 0.36
C LEU A 171 8.91 -28.59 -0.17
N ALA A 172 8.90 -29.00 -1.43
CA ALA A 172 10.09 -29.52 -2.09
C ALA A 172 11.14 -28.43 -2.39
N GLN A 173 10.69 -27.20 -2.60
CA GLN A 173 11.55 -26.04 -2.86
C GLN A 173 11.24 -24.95 -1.83
N LEU A 174 12.21 -24.67 -0.99
CA LEU A 174 12.10 -23.59 0.01
C LEU A 174 12.56 -22.27 -0.61
N PRO A 175 11.99 -21.13 -0.18
CA PRO A 175 12.56 -19.83 -0.51
C PRO A 175 13.92 -19.67 0.21
N ASP A 176 14.90 -19.06 -0.46
CA ASP A 176 16.19 -18.70 0.16
C ASP A 176 16.00 -17.82 1.40
N SER A 177 14.98 -16.98 1.36
CA SER A 177 14.47 -16.22 2.50
C SER A 177 12.96 -16.14 2.45
N ALA A 178 12.28 -16.36 3.57
CA ALA A 178 10.83 -16.19 3.64
C ALA A 178 10.45 -14.74 3.29
N PRO A 179 9.43 -14.50 2.43
CA PRO A 179 8.96 -13.15 2.14
C PRO A 179 8.37 -12.50 3.38
N GLU A 180 8.64 -11.21 3.56
CA GLU A 180 8.01 -10.41 4.63
C GLU A 180 6.49 -10.33 4.39
N ILE A 181 5.72 -10.46 5.48
CA ILE A 181 4.27 -10.43 5.48
C ILE A 181 3.79 -9.08 6.00
N TYR A 182 3.10 -8.35 5.14
CA TYR A 182 2.40 -7.11 5.43
C TYR A 182 0.92 -7.40 5.66
N PHE A 183 0.31 -6.67 6.55
CA PHE A 183 -1.11 -6.82 6.85
C PHE A 183 -1.71 -5.53 7.36
N GLY A 184 -2.90 -5.21 6.89
CA GLY A 184 -3.69 -4.07 7.34
C GLY A 184 -5.05 -4.49 7.87
N GLY A 185 -5.46 -3.90 8.97
CA GLY A 185 -6.77 -4.13 9.56
C GLY A 185 -6.86 -3.42 10.89
N SER A 186 -8.03 -2.88 11.24
CA SER A 186 -8.20 -2.04 12.43
C SER A 186 -9.19 -2.62 13.44
N SER A 187 -9.83 -3.77 13.16
CA SER A 187 -10.70 -4.45 14.12
C SER A 187 -9.87 -5.20 15.18
N PRO A 188 -10.42 -5.48 16.37
CA PRO A 188 -9.71 -6.26 17.38
C PRO A 188 -9.17 -7.59 16.86
N ALA A 189 -9.97 -8.38 16.13
CA ALA A 189 -9.54 -9.64 15.52
C ALA A 189 -8.37 -9.44 14.52
N ALA A 190 -8.39 -8.34 13.74
CA ALA A 190 -7.30 -8.02 12.83
C ALA A 190 -6.00 -7.72 13.57
N LEU A 191 -6.06 -6.97 14.69
CA LEU A 191 -4.88 -6.62 15.49
C LEU A 191 -4.24 -7.85 16.14
N GLU A 192 -5.05 -8.84 16.57
CA GLU A 192 -4.55 -10.12 17.09
C GLU A 192 -3.80 -10.92 16.01
N VAL A 193 -4.35 -11.03 14.81
CA VAL A 193 -3.69 -11.69 13.68
C VAL A 193 -2.38 -10.97 13.33
N ALA A 194 -2.40 -9.63 13.31
CA ALA A 194 -1.21 -8.85 13.05
C ALA A 194 -0.11 -9.12 14.09
N ALA A 195 -0.42 -9.01 15.37
CA ALA A 195 0.51 -9.22 16.45
C ALA A 195 1.20 -10.59 16.40
N ARG A 196 0.48 -11.63 15.96
CA ARG A 196 0.99 -13.03 15.96
C ARG A 196 1.75 -13.41 14.69
N HIS A 197 1.37 -12.88 13.52
CA HIS A 197 1.76 -13.50 12.26
C HIS A 197 2.45 -12.58 11.26
N VAL A 198 2.46 -11.24 11.42
CA VAL A 198 2.98 -10.35 10.39
C VAL A 198 4.33 -9.73 10.76
N ASP A 199 5.03 -9.20 9.77
CA ASP A 199 6.30 -8.52 9.95
C ASP A 199 6.12 -7.00 9.88
N VAL A 200 5.17 -6.53 9.04
CA VAL A 200 4.85 -5.12 8.89
C VAL A 200 3.34 -4.90 9.01
N TYR A 201 2.95 -4.09 9.98
CA TYR A 201 1.55 -3.66 10.11
C TYR A 201 1.32 -2.38 9.32
N LEU A 202 0.39 -2.43 8.34
CA LEU A 202 -0.01 -1.30 7.53
C LEU A 202 -1.24 -0.61 8.11
N THR A 203 -1.20 0.71 8.24
CA THR A 203 -2.38 1.55 8.52
C THR A 203 -2.62 2.53 7.38
N TRP A 204 -3.83 3.09 7.31
CA TRP A 204 -4.13 4.16 6.36
C TRP A 204 -3.81 5.53 6.97
N GLY A 205 -3.65 6.55 6.11
CA GLY A 205 -3.28 7.91 6.49
C GLY A 205 -4.39 8.63 7.26
N GLU A 206 -4.49 8.35 8.56
CA GLU A 206 -5.22 9.17 9.54
C GLU A 206 -4.27 10.28 10.06
N PRO A 207 -4.75 11.32 10.74
CA PRO A 207 -3.87 12.30 11.39
C PRO A 207 -2.80 11.63 12.29
N PRO A 208 -1.58 12.17 12.39
CA PRO A 208 -0.45 11.54 13.06
C PRO A 208 -0.73 11.03 14.48
N ALA A 209 -1.50 11.78 15.29
CA ALA A 209 -1.88 11.36 16.63
C ALA A 209 -2.73 10.08 16.65
N ALA A 210 -3.66 9.91 15.69
CA ALA A 210 -4.48 8.71 15.56
C ALA A 210 -3.64 7.50 15.10
N VAL A 211 -2.70 7.73 14.19
CA VAL A 211 -1.73 6.71 13.76
C VAL A 211 -0.85 6.28 14.93
N ALA A 212 -0.29 7.22 15.70
CA ALA A 212 0.53 6.94 16.88
C ALA A 212 -0.22 6.08 17.92
N ALA A 213 -1.49 6.38 18.18
CA ALA A 213 -2.31 5.59 19.09
C ALA A 213 -2.51 4.16 18.61
N LYS A 214 -2.73 3.95 17.31
CA LYS A 214 -2.86 2.64 16.68
C LYS A 214 -1.54 1.87 16.70
N VAL A 215 -0.43 2.52 16.38
CA VAL A 215 0.92 1.93 16.42
C VAL A 215 1.22 1.42 17.84
N ARG A 216 0.98 2.25 18.87
CA ARG A 216 1.18 1.80 20.27
C ARG A 216 0.37 0.56 20.57
N ARG A 217 -0.93 0.57 20.26
CA ARG A 217 -1.82 -0.57 20.54
C ARG A 217 -1.34 -1.87 19.88
N VAL A 218 -0.93 -1.81 18.61
CA VAL A 218 -0.45 -2.99 17.90
C VAL A 218 0.90 -3.45 18.44
N ARG A 219 1.78 -2.51 18.80
CA ARG A 219 3.06 -2.82 19.44
C ARG A 219 2.87 -3.54 20.76
N ASP A 220 2.02 -3.03 21.66
CA ASP A 220 1.73 -3.66 22.94
C ASP A 220 1.24 -5.10 22.78
N LEU A 221 0.38 -5.36 21.79
CA LEU A 221 -0.09 -6.73 21.47
C LEU A 221 1.03 -7.63 20.94
N ALA A 222 1.93 -7.10 20.12
CA ALA A 222 3.06 -7.85 19.59
C ALA A 222 4.11 -8.14 20.67
N ASP A 223 4.42 -7.16 21.51
CA ASP A 223 5.35 -7.31 22.64
C ASP A 223 4.86 -8.39 23.61
N ALA A 224 3.54 -8.47 23.86
CA ALA A 224 2.94 -9.54 24.67
C ALA A 224 3.10 -10.94 24.02
N GLN A 225 3.39 -11.02 22.72
CA GLN A 225 3.72 -12.26 22.00
C GLN A 225 5.24 -12.45 21.82
N GLY A 226 6.07 -11.58 22.42
CA GLY A 226 7.53 -11.60 22.24
C GLY A 226 7.98 -11.25 20.81
N ARG A 227 7.19 -10.45 20.08
CA ARG A 227 7.46 -10.11 18.68
C ARG A 227 7.63 -8.60 18.49
N THR A 228 8.49 -8.25 17.53
CA THR A 228 8.67 -6.87 17.07
C THR A 228 8.14 -6.74 15.64
N LEU A 229 7.34 -5.70 15.38
CA LEU A 229 6.79 -5.38 14.07
C LEU A 229 7.34 -4.06 13.57
N ALA A 230 7.51 -3.95 12.26
CA ALA A 230 7.61 -2.66 11.57
C ALA A 230 6.19 -2.10 11.30
N PHE A 231 6.10 -0.78 11.08
CA PHE A 231 4.82 -0.11 10.84
C PHE A 231 4.88 0.69 9.56
N GLY A 232 3.88 0.53 8.72
CA GLY A 232 3.75 1.22 7.45
C GLY A 232 2.47 2.04 7.34
N LEU A 233 2.54 3.11 6.53
CA LEU A 233 1.44 4.01 6.23
C LEU A 233 1.07 3.93 4.76
N ARG A 234 -0.20 3.64 4.45
CA ARG A 234 -0.74 3.71 3.09
C ARG A 234 -1.46 5.05 2.90
N VAL A 235 -0.96 5.88 1.99
CA VAL A 235 -1.47 7.24 1.73
C VAL A 235 -1.19 7.63 0.28
N HIS A 236 -1.97 8.57 -0.29
CA HIS A 236 -1.67 9.20 -1.58
C HIS A 236 -0.73 10.39 -1.40
N THR A 237 -0.22 10.95 -2.50
CA THR A 237 0.62 12.15 -2.46
C THR A 237 0.32 13.06 -3.66
N ILE A 238 0.40 14.36 -3.42
CA ILE A 238 0.35 15.44 -4.42
C ILE A 238 1.49 16.39 -4.05
N ALA A 239 2.69 16.10 -4.55
CA ALA A 239 3.91 16.87 -4.27
C ALA A 239 4.17 17.87 -5.40
N ARG A 240 4.48 19.13 -5.07
CA ARG A 240 4.85 20.17 -6.05
C ARG A 240 6.00 21.00 -5.49
N ASP A 241 6.55 21.89 -6.31
CA ASP A 241 7.59 22.83 -5.87
C ASP A 241 7.06 23.79 -4.80
N THR A 242 5.80 24.21 -4.93
CA THR A 242 5.13 25.11 -3.99
C THR A 242 3.84 24.51 -3.41
N ALA A 243 3.45 24.98 -2.24
CA ALA A 243 2.18 24.62 -1.62
C ALA A 243 0.98 24.99 -2.50
N ASP A 244 1.01 26.18 -3.10
CA ASP A 244 -0.09 26.68 -3.93
C ASP A 244 -0.32 25.79 -5.15
N GLU A 245 0.73 25.32 -5.82
CA GLU A 245 0.63 24.38 -6.95
C GLU A 245 0.07 23.04 -6.50
N ALA A 246 0.47 22.52 -5.34
CA ALA A 246 -0.03 21.26 -4.81
C ALA A 246 -1.52 21.35 -4.48
N TRP A 247 -1.94 22.41 -3.80
CA TRP A 247 -3.35 22.63 -3.45
C TRP A 247 -4.20 22.97 -4.68
N ALA A 248 -3.64 23.67 -5.67
CA ALA A 248 -4.32 23.88 -6.96
C ALA A 248 -4.59 22.53 -7.68
N GLU A 249 -3.64 21.59 -7.63
CA GLU A 249 -3.84 20.25 -8.20
C GLU A 249 -4.88 19.44 -7.41
N ALA A 250 -4.87 19.49 -6.07
CA ALA A 250 -5.91 18.88 -5.24
C ALA A 250 -7.30 19.46 -5.58
N GLY A 251 -7.40 20.77 -5.73
CA GLY A 251 -8.62 21.47 -6.16
C GLY A 251 -9.07 21.05 -7.57
N ARG A 252 -8.14 20.90 -8.50
CA ARG A 252 -8.41 20.40 -9.86
C ARG A 252 -8.97 18.97 -9.87
N LEU A 253 -8.38 18.07 -9.06
CA LEU A 253 -8.86 16.70 -8.89
C LEU A 253 -10.28 16.69 -8.31
N LEU A 254 -10.52 17.52 -7.29
CA LEU A 254 -11.82 17.65 -6.63
C LEU A 254 -12.89 18.20 -7.57
N ALA A 255 -12.55 19.19 -8.41
CA ALA A 255 -13.47 19.77 -9.40
C ALA A 255 -13.93 18.75 -10.42
N GLY A 256 -13.10 17.76 -10.74
CA GLY A 256 -13.43 16.66 -11.66
C GLY A 256 -14.41 15.62 -11.10
N ILE A 257 -14.82 15.72 -9.82
CA ILE A 257 -15.71 14.77 -9.17
C ILE A 257 -17.11 15.39 -9.03
N SER A 258 -18.14 14.73 -9.57
CA SER A 258 -19.53 15.20 -9.43
C SER A 258 -20.14 14.81 -8.08
N GLU A 259 -21.10 15.61 -7.59
CA GLU A 259 -21.85 15.29 -6.38
C GLU A 259 -22.61 13.96 -6.49
N GLU A 260 -23.05 13.59 -7.69
CA GLU A 260 -23.71 12.32 -7.93
C GLU A 260 -22.75 11.14 -7.76
N GLN A 261 -21.52 11.26 -8.29
CA GLN A 261 -20.47 10.26 -8.07
C GLN A 261 -20.16 10.10 -6.58
N ILE A 262 -20.02 11.21 -5.85
CA ILE A 262 -19.78 11.17 -4.40
C ILE A 262 -20.91 10.40 -3.72
N ARG A 263 -22.17 10.80 -3.94
CA ARG A 263 -23.33 10.14 -3.31
C ARG A 263 -23.35 8.63 -3.62
N HIS A 264 -23.14 8.26 -4.87
CA HIS A 264 -23.15 6.85 -5.29
C HIS A 264 -22.06 6.03 -4.59
N VAL A 265 -20.80 6.51 -4.64
CA VAL A 265 -19.66 5.81 -4.05
C VAL A 265 -19.77 5.76 -2.53
N GLN A 266 -20.09 6.88 -1.87
CA GLN A 266 -20.25 6.94 -0.42
C GLN A 266 -21.35 5.98 0.08
N ALA A 267 -22.46 5.85 -0.64
CA ALA A 267 -23.51 4.86 -0.32
C ALA A 267 -22.98 3.42 -0.40
N GLY A 268 -22.09 3.13 -1.34
CA GLY A 268 -21.38 1.84 -1.43
C GLY A 268 -20.46 1.61 -0.24
N LEU A 269 -19.57 2.57 0.02
CA LEU A 269 -18.54 2.46 1.07
C LEU A 269 -19.11 2.35 2.49
N ARG A 270 -20.28 2.94 2.75
CA ARG A 270 -21.00 2.80 4.06
C ARG A 270 -21.45 1.38 4.35
N ARG A 271 -21.57 0.50 3.35
CA ARG A 271 -21.91 -0.91 3.52
C ARG A 271 -20.71 -1.79 3.87
N SER A 272 -19.50 -1.22 3.80
CA SER A 272 -18.28 -1.95 4.13
C SER A 272 -18.24 -2.36 5.61
N GLU A 273 -17.83 -3.59 5.87
CA GLU A 273 -17.59 -4.10 7.23
C GLU A 273 -16.22 -3.66 7.79
N SER A 274 -15.42 -2.96 6.96
CA SER A 274 -14.08 -2.52 7.32
C SER A 274 -14.09 -1.38 8.31
N GLU A 275 -13.46 -1.58 9.47
CA GLU A 275 -13.20 -0.52 10.46
C GLU A 275 -12.36 0.62 9.86
N GLY A 276 -11.34 0.27 9.06
CA GLY A 276 -10.53 1.27 8.36
C GLY A 276 -11.35 2.12 7.40
N GLN A 277 -12.28 1.50 6.64
CA GLN A 277 -13.17 2.23 5.74
C GLN A 277 -14.09 3.19 6.49
N ARG A 278 -14.66 2.76 7.62
CA ARG A 278 -15.48 3.62 8.46
C ARG A 278 -14.71 4.85 8.96
N ARG A 279 -13.43 4.68 9.35
CA ARG A 279 -12.55 5.77 9.78
C ARG A 279 -12.25 6.76 8.64
N MET A 280 -11.98 6.26 7.43
CA MET A 280 -11.78 7.11 6.25
C MET A 280 -13.03 7.91 5.89
N LEU A 281 -14.23 7.30 5.99
CA LEU A 281 -15.51 7.97 5.79
C LEU A 281 -15.74 9.10 6.82
N ALA A 282 -15.33 8.87 8.06
CA ALA A 282 -15.44 9.90 9.11
C ALA A 282 -14.53 11.11 8.85
N LEU A 283 -13.38 10.93 8.18
CA LEU A 283 -12.48 12.02 7.84
C LEU A 283 -13.05 12.95 6.76
N ASN A 284 -13.70 12.40 5.71
CA ASN A 284 -14.17 13.22 4.59
C ASN A 284 -15.64 13.68 4.71
N GLY A 285 -16.40 13.12 5.64
CA GLY A 285 -17.80 13.48 5.86
C GLY A 285 -18.74 13.26 4.66
N GLY A 286 -18.22 12.82 3.52
CA GLY A 286 -18.96 12.63 2.27
C GLY A 286 -19.30 13.93 1.53
N THR A 287 -18.61 15.02 1.82
CA THR A 287 -18.77 16.35 1.21
C THR A 287 -17.44 16.91 0.70
N LYS A 288 -17.50 17.93 -0.17
CA LYS A 288 -16.30 18.61 -0.68
C LYS A 288 -15.71 19.66 0.28
N ASP A 289 -16.35 19.87 1.42
CA ASP A 289 -15.96 20.88 2.39
C ASP A 289 -15.07 20.28 3.49
N GLY A 290 -14.13 21.07 4.02
CA GLY A 290 -13.33 20.68 5.18
C GLY A 290 -12.42 19.47 4.95
N LEU A 291 -11.95 19.26 3.74
CA LEU A 291 -11.18 18.08 3.36
C LEU A 291 -9.71 18.10 3.80
N GLU A 292 -9.15 19.24 4.19
CA GLU A 292 -7.87 19.28 4.90
C GLU A 292 -8.11 18.91 6.36
N VAL A 293 -7.91 17.64 6.68
CA VAL A 293 -8.24 17.04 7.99
C VAL A 293 -7.09 17.16 9.01
N TYR A 294 -5.93 17.52 8.51
CA TYR A 294 -4.72 17.86 9.27
C TYR A 294 -3.83 18.70 8.34
N PRO A 295 -2.93 19.56 8.82
CA PRO A 295 -2.04 20.31 7.95
C PRO A 295 -1.36 19.44 6.91
N ASN A 296 -1.53 19.74 5.63
CA ASN A 296 -1.00 18.98 4.49
C ASN A 296 -1.57 17.56 4.33
N LEU A 297 -2.64 17.17 5.03
CA LEU A 297 -3.35 15.90 4.89
C LEU A 297 -4.77 16.13 4.35
N TRP A 298 -5.00 15.75 3.12
CA TRP A 298 -6.24 15.96 2.38
C TRP A 298 -7.05 14.66 2.23
N ALA A 299 -8.33 14.67 2.59
CA ALA A 299 -9.22 13.49 2.57
C ALA A 299 -10.08 13.37 1.29
N GLY A 300 -9.83 14.19 0.27
CA GLY A 300 -10.66 14.25 -0.94
C GLY A 300 -10.63 13.00 -1.81
N VAL A 301 -9.55 12.21 -1.78
CA VAL A 301 -9.48 10.93 -2.51
C VAL A 301 -10.56 9.96 -2.01
N GLY A 302 -10.83 9.95 -0.71
CA GLY A 302 -11.81 9.09 -0.07
C GLY A 302 -13.26 9.37 -0.44
N LEU A 303 -13.55 10.49 -1.10
CA LEU A 303 -14.90 10.80 -1.60
C LEU A 303 -15.37 9.79 -2.66
N VAL A 304 -14.46 9.33 -3.51
CA VAL A 304 -14.79 8.47 -4.67
C VAL A 304 -13.94 7.20 -4.77
N ARG A 305 -13.10 6.92 -3.75
CA ARG A 305 -12.25 5.75 -3.72
C ARG A 305 -12.31 5.05 -2.35
N GLY A 306 -12.51 3.73 -2.36
CA GLY A 306 -12.38 2.90 -1.16
C GLY A 306 -10.92 2.62 -0.80
N GLY A 307 -10.66 2.25 0.45
CA GLY A 307 -9.34 2.02 0.99
C GLY A 307 -8.71 3.30 1.54
N ALA A 308 -7.39 3.50 1.36
CA ALA A 308 -6.73 4.73 1.78
C ALA A 308 -7.31 5.93 1.02
N GLY A 309 -7.92 6.84 1.74
CA GLY A 309 -8.70 7.95 1.20
C GLY A 309 -8.06 9.33 1.39
N THR A 310 -6.85 9.38 1.96
CA THR A 310 -6.10 10.63 2.22
C THR A 310 -4.89 10.78 1.34
N ALA A 311 -4.44 12.02 1.13
CA ALA A 311 -3.24 12.37 0.41
C ALA A 311 -2.39 13.37 1.21
N LEU A 312 -1.07 13.21 1.16
CA LEU A 312 -0.11 14.25 1.55
C LEU A 312 -0.11 15.31 0.45
N VAL A 313 -0.44 16.56 0.77
CA VAL A 313 -0.54 17.66 -0.20
C VAL A 313 0.32 18.82 0.26
N GLY A 314 1.24 19.28 -0.58
CA GLY A 314 2.07 20.43 -0.24
C GLY A 314 3.35 20.54 -1.06
N SER A 315 4.19 21.47 -0.69
CA SER A 315 5.56 21.56 -1.20
C SER A 315 6.38 20.35 -0.76
N HIS A 316 7.49 20.10 -1.45
CA HIS A 316 8.39 19.00 -1.13
C HIS A 316 8.83 19.03 0.35
N THR A 317 9.12 20.22 0.88
CA THR A 317 9.49 20.41 2.28
C THR A 317 8.33 20.10 3.24
N GLN A 318 7.13 20.61 2.96
CA GLN A 318 5.95 20.36 3.82
C GLN A 318 5.58 18.87 3.88
N ILE A 319 5.68 18.16 2.74
CA ILE A 319 5.45 16.71 2.70
C ILE A 319 6.53 15.98 3.51
N ALA A 320 7.80 16.39 3.38
CA ALA A 320 8.88 15.81 4.17
C ALA A 320 8.68 16.06 5.68
N ASP A 321 8.20 17.24 6.10
CA ASP A 321 7.87 17.54 7.49
C ASP A 321 6.78 16.58 8.03
N LEU A 322 5.71 16.39 7.27
CA LEU A 322 4.62 15.49 7.67
C LEU A 322 5.06 14.01 7.69
N ILE A 323 5.93 13.59 6.76
CA ILE A 323 6.55 12.26 6.79
C ILE A 323 7.39 12.06 8.05
N GLU A 324 8.17 13.07 8.45
CA GLU A 324 8.98 13.05 9.67
C GLU A 324 8.11 12.97 10.93
N GLU A 325 6.96 13.63 10.94
CA GLU A 325 5.97 13.52 12.01
C GLU A 325 5.39 12.11 12.12
N TYR A 326 5.02 11.49 10.99
CA TYR A 326 4.61 10.08 10.97
C TYR A 326 5.74 9.13 11.38
N ALA A 327 6.98 9.41 11.01
CA ALA A 327 8.14 8.64 11.45
C ALA A 327 8.31 8.73 12.98
N SER A 328 8.11 9.90 13.56
CA SER A 328 8.09 10.12 15.01
C SER A 328 6.92 9.39 15.70
N ALA A 329 5.81 9.19 15.01
CA ALA A 329 4.69 8.35 15.46
C ALA A 329 4.98 6.83 15.37
N GLY A 330 6.13 6.44 14.84
CA GLY A 330 6.59 5.05 14.73
C GLY A 330 6.43 4.40 13.36
N ILE A 331 6.08 5.16 12.32
CA ILE A 331 6.03 4.67 10.93
C ILE A 331 7.45 4.63 10.36
N SER A 332 7.81 3.51 9.76
CA SER A 332 9.10 3.30 9.07
C SER A 332 8.97 3.05 7.58
N GLU A 333 7.76 2.78 7.10
CA GLU A 333 7.50 2.45 5.71
C GLU A 333 6.28 3.21 5.17
N PHE A 334 6.37 3.70 3.93
CA PHE A 334 5.30 4.45 3.29
C PHE A 334 4.93 3.80 1.96
N VAL A 335 3.67 3.41 1.82
CA VAL A 335 3.12 2.91 0.56
C VAL A 335 2.35 4.04 -0.09
N LEU A 336 2.90 4.61 -1.15
CA LEU A 336 2.42 5.82 -1.79
C LEU A 336 1.75 5.55 -3.14
N SER A 337 0.92 6.47 -3.57
CA SER A 337 0.37 6.54 -4.92
C SER A 337 -0.08 7.96 -5.24
N GLY A 338 -0.32 8.26 -6.52
CA GLY A 338 -0.82 9.55 -6.96
C GLY A 338 -1.53 9.44 -8.31
N TYR A 339 -2.11 10.51 -8.79
CA TYR A 339 -2.86 10.55 -10.04
C TYR A 339 -2.29 11.62 -10.99
N PRO A 340 -1.68 11.21 -12.17
CA PRO A 340 -1.43 9.84 -12.64
C PRO A 340 -0.26 9.18 -11.90
N HIS A 341 -0.30 7.85 -11.78
CA HIS A 341 0.70 7.11 -10.97
C HIS A 341 2.14 7.25 -11.49
N LEU A 342 2.34 7.31 -12.79
CA LEU A 342 3.69 7.44 -13.38
C LEU A 342 4.29 8.82 -13.07
N GLU A 343 3.56 9.88 -13.38
CA GLU A 343 4.03 11.26 -13.22
C GLU A 343 4.18 11.64 -11.74
N GLU A 344 3.27 11.20 -10.88
CA GLU A 344 3.37 11.48 -9.45
C GLU A 344 4.52 10.69 -8.79
N ALA A 345 4.92 9.54 -9.34
CA ALA A 345 6.15 8.86 -8.90
C ALA A 345 7.37 9.73 -9.11
N TYR A 346 7.50 10.38 -10.27
CA TYR A 346 8.59 11.31 -10.55
C TYR A 346 8.53 12.54 -9.64
N ARG A 347 7.36 13.17 -9.47
CA ARG A 347 7.21 14.36 -8.62
C ARG A 347 7.62 14.09 -7.18
N PHE A 348 7.23 12.95 -6.63
CA PHE A 348 7.65 12.55 -5.29
C PHE A 348 9.14 12.15 -5.27
N GLY A 349 9.57 11.34 -6.23
CA GLY A 349 10.92 10.78 -6.28
C GLY A 349 12.00 11.82 -6.52
N GLU A 350 11.73 12.84 -7.33
CA GLU A 350 12.68 13.92 -7.66
C GLU A 350 12.56 15.13 -6.73
N GLY A 351 11.45 15.25 -5.99
CA GLY A 351 11.19 16.36 -5.08
C GLY A 351 11.34 16.00 -3.61
N VAL A 352 10.53 15.05 -3.13
CA VAL A 352 10.45 14.72 -1.70
C VAL A 352 11.60 13.80 -1.25
N LEU A 353 11.96 12.77 -2.03
CA LEU A 353 13.05 11.87 -1.65
C LEU A 353 14.40 12.56 -1.49
N PRO A 354 14.80 13.52 -2.37
CA PRO A 354 16.02 14.32 -2.15
C PRO A 354 15.98 15.11 -0.85
N GLU A 355 14.84 15.69 -0.49
CA GLU A 355 14.67 16.43 0.76
C GLU A 355 14.85 15.52 1.98
N LEU A 356 14.23 14.32 1.96
CA LEU A 356 14.40 13.32 3.01
C LEU A 356 15.83 12.78 3.08
N HIS A 357 16.52 12.68 1.94
CA HIS A 357 17.94 12.32 1.89
C HIS A 357 18.80 13.37 2.59
N ARG A 358 18.57 14.65 2.30
CA ARG A 358 19.28 15.78 2.93
C ARG A 358 19.09 15.81 4.46
N ARG A 359 17.91 15.37 4.93
CA ARG A 359 17.60 15.20 6.36
C ARG A 359 18.19 13.93 7.00
N GLY A 360 18.81 13.05 6.21
CA GLY A 360 19.33 11.77 6.69
C GLY A 360 18.27 10.73 7.03
N LEU A 361 17.03 10.92 6.56
CA LEU A 361 15.88 10.05 6.82
C LEU A 361 15.73 8.93 5.79
N TRP A 362 16.30 9.11 4.60
CA TRP A 362 16.23 8.16 3.49
C TRP A 362 17.52 8.12 2.69
N ARG A 363 17.84 6.95 2.14
CA ARG A 363 18.92 6.76 1.16
C ARG A 363 18.39 5.98 -0.04
N HIS A 364 18.99 6.25 -1.21
CA HIS A 364 18.66 5.47 -2.39
C HIS A 364 19.09 4.00 -2.18
N PRO A 365 18.18 3.00 -2.41
CA PRO A 365 18.49 1.59 -2.13
C PRO A 365 19.58 0.98 -3.04
N ALA A 366 19.83 1.58 -4.21
CA ALA A 366 20.94 1.16 -5.08
C ALA A 366 22.25 1.78 -4.59
N PRO A 367 23.31 0.97 -4.35
CA PRO A 367 24.60 1.47 -3.91
C PRO A 367 25.19 2.55 -4.83
N GLY A 368 25.69 3.63 -4.25
CA GLY A 368 26.37 4.70 -4.97
C GLY A 368 25.48 5.63 -5.81
N ARG A 369 24.16 5.45 -5.77
CA ARG A 369 23.23 6.41 -6.39
C ARG A 369 22.80 7.48 -5.38
N THR A 370 22.97 8.74 -5.80
CA THR A 370 22.34 9.89 -5.14
C THR A 370 21.02 10.20 -5.82
N PRO A 371 20.00 10.70 -5.08
CA PRO A 371 18.75 11.14 -5.68
C PRO A 371 19.02 12.28 -6.67
N VAL A 372 18.34 12.24 -7.81
CA VAL A 372 18.34 13.34 -8.76
C VAL A 372 17.32 14.36 -8.27
N ALA A 373 17.79 15.49 -7.75
CA ALA A 373 16.88 16.59 -7.42
C ALA A 373 16.34 17.20 -8.72
N ALA A 374 15.03 17.43 -8.80
CA ALA A 374 14.45 18.25 -9.86
C ALA A 374 15.06 19.65 -9.78
N VAL A 375 15.64 20.11 -10.86
CA VAL A 375 16.00 21.53 -10.99
C VAL A 375 14.71 22.28 -11.30
N PRO A 376 14.30 23.28 -10.49
CA PRO A 376 13.12 24.06 -10.77
C PRO A 376 13.17 24.62 -12.19
N PHE A 377 12.11 24.46 -12.96
CA PHE A 377 12.03 25.00 -14.31
C PHE A 377 12.07 26.53 -14.21
N GLY A 378 13.19 27.14 -14.56
CA GLY A 378 13.40 28.59 -14.48
C GLY A 378 14.49 29.08 -13.52
N ALA A 379 15.14 28.22 -12.76
CA ALA A 379 16.36 28.58 -12.06
C ALA A 379 17.48 28.76 -13.07
N ALA A 380 17.65 29.99 -13.61
CA ALA A 380 18.80 30.35 -14.37
C ALA A 380 20.04 30.10 -13.50
N ALA A 381 21.00 29.34 -14.04
CA ALA A 381 22.29 29.15 -13.41
C ALA A 381 22.89 30.55 -13.11
N GLN A 382 22.97 30.92 -11.84
CA GLN A 382 23.80 32.03 -11.43
C GLN A 382 25.23 31.58 -11.72
N LYS A 383 25.76 32.11 -12.84
CA LYS A 383 27.19 32.03 -13.11
C LYS A 383 27.89 32.80 -12.00
N GLU A 384 28.55 32.09 -11.12
CA GLU A 384 29.59 32.69 -10.29
C GLU A 384 30.63 33.32 -11.25
N THR A 385 30.59 34.63 -11.35
CA THR A 385 31.66 35.42 -11.93
C THR A 385 32.67 35.65 -10.83
N THR A 386 33.77 34.93 -10.91
CA THR A 386 35.05 35.25 -10.23
C THR A 386 35.63 36.54 -10.73
#